data_9b48f88a25318790f12e4361111b0db4
#
_entry.id   9b48f88a25318790f12e4361111b0db4
#
_cell.length_a   1.000
_cell.length_b   1.000
_cell.length_c   1.000
_cell.angle_alpha   90.00
_cell.angle_beta   90.00
_cell.angle_gamma   90.00
#
_symmetry.space_group_name_H-M   'P 1'
#
loop_
_entity.id
_entity.type
_entity.pdbx_description
1 polymer ?
#
loop_
_entity_poly.entity_id
_entity_poly.type
_entity_poly.pdbx_seq_one_letter_code
_entity_poly.pdbx_strand_id
1 'polypeptide(L)'
;MSISVFELFKIGIGPSSSHTVGPMRAAFDFVGELNDRSLLERVTRLEIQLFGSLSATGIGHGTDRAVIMGLMGERPDRIDPALIDSYIEEVQASETLRLDSRHSVPFLWRRDMQFHPDCLPHHPNAMRLIAYDHGSELYRNTYYSVGGGFVIDEAQAVKGDFDADAAQLPYNFQTADDLMRMCRESGLRISELMLENEKVWRSEAEVRDGLLAIWASMQACVKKGMEAEGVLPGGLNVRRRAKTLYQCMLASKDDHSLIASTMSAMDWVNLYALAVNEENAAGGRMVTAPTNGAAGIIPAVLHYYMQFRKGADERDVVDFLLTAGAVGVLCKKNASISGAEVGCQGEVGSACAMAAAGLAELMGGSVAQVENAAEIGLEHNLGLTCDPVGGLVQVPCIERNAIASVKAINAAQMALRGDGEHFISLDKVIRTMRDTGADMQEKYKETSMGGLAVNAIEC
;
A
#
# COMPACT_ATOMS: atom_id res chain seq x y z
N MET A 1 5.17 14.53 11.99
CA MET A 1 3.91 13.93 11.47
C MET A 1 3.45 12.84 12.44
N SER A 2 2.22 12.97 12.95
CA SER A 2 1.57 11.90 13.73
C SER A 2 0.81 11.02 12.75
N ILE A 3 1.20 9.75 12.63
CA ILE A 3 0.62 8.81 11.67
C ILE A 3 -0.17 7.76 12.43
N SER A 4 -1.47 7.65 12.15
CA SER A 4 -2.31 6.58 12.67
C SER A 4 -2.05 5.26 11.95
N VAL A 5 -2.22 4.13 12.63
CA VAL A 5 -2.17 2.80 12.02
C VAL A 5 -3.18 2.64 10.87
N PHE A 6 -4.31 3.33 10.94
CA PHE A 6 -5.33 3.37 9.89
C PHE A 6 -4.91 4.16 8.65
N GLU A 7 -3.83 4.91 8.73
CA GLU A 7 -3.23 5.55 7.56
C GLU A 7 -2.22 4.65 6.84
N LEU A 8 -1.73 3.62 7.50
CA LEU A 8 -0.87 2.58 6.92
C LEU A 8 -1.68 1.40 6.38
N PHE A 9 -2.80 1.07 7.04
CA PHE A 9 -3.72 0.01 6.63
C PHE A 9 -5.02 0.64 6.15
N LYS A 10 -5.18 0.76 4.84
CA LYS A 10 -6.36 1.35 4.21
C LYS A 10 -7.08 0.32 3.36
N ILE A 11 -8.38 0.17 3.57
CA ILE A 11 -9.23 -0.56 2.63
C ILE A 11 -9.31 0.27 1.34
N GLY A 12 -9.09 -0.36 0.19
CA GLY A 12 -9.10 0.30 -1.09
C GLY A 12 -9.23 -0.67 -2.24
N ILE A 13 -8.77 -0.25 -3.39
CA ILE A 13 -8.77 -1.03 -4.63
C ILE A 13 -7.36 -1.11 -5.23
N GLY A 14 -7.10 -2.19 -5.98
CA GLY A 14 -5.88 -2.32 -6.78
C GLY A 14 -5.86 -1.43 -8.01
N PRO A 15 -4.74 -1.41 -8.75
CA PRO A 15 -3.52 -2.17 -8.41
C PRO A 15 -2.47 -1.40 -7.60
N SER A 16 -2.57 -0.06 -7.45
CA SER A 16 -1.50 0.76 -6.86
C SER A 16 -2.02 1.76 -5.83
N SER A 17 -1.33 1.88 -4.70
CA SER A 17 -1.65 2.91 -3.70
C SER A 17 -1.30 4.31 -4.17
N SER A 18 -0.16 4.47 -4.88
CA SER A 18 0.31 5.78 -5.38
C SER A 18 -0.36 6.19 -6.69
N HIS A 19 -0.69 5.22 -7.56
CA HIS A 19 -1.21 5.49 -8.91
C HIS A 19 -2.71 5.26 -9.06
N THR A 20 -3.37 4.58 -8.12
CA THR A 20 -4.83 4.32 -8.15
C THR A 20 -5.52 4.98 -6.96
N VAL A 21 -5.21 4.52 -5.73
CA VAL A 21 -5.88 4.98 -4.50
C VAL A 21 -5.64 6.47 -4.25
N GLY A 22 -4.39 6.93 -4.35
CA GLY A 22 -4.03 8.34 -4.16
C GLY A 22 -4.72 9.27 -5.17
N PRO A 23 -4.59 9.06 -6.49
CA PRO A 23 -5.29 9.84 -7.49
C PRO A 23 -6.82 9.83 -7.37
N MET A 24 -7.42 8.68 -7.04
CA MET A 24 -8.87 8.62 -6.80
C MET A 24 -9.29 9.49 -5.62
N ARG A 25 -8.53 9.43 -4.51
CA ARG A 25 -8.77 10.26 -3.34
C ARG A 25 -8.60 11.75 -3.65
N ALA A 26 -7.50 12.12 -4.33
CA ALA A 26 -7.25 13.51 -4.73
C ALA A 26 -8.38 14.08 -5.60
N ALA A 27 -8.90 13.28 -6.53
CA ALA A 27 -10.01 13.68 -7.38
C ALA A 27 -11.32 13.82 -6.58
N PHE A 28 -11.56 12.94 -5.61
CA PHE A 28 -12.68 13.05 -4.68
C PHE A 28 -12.56 14.33 -3.81
N ASP A 29 -11.37 14.61 -3.26
CA ASP A 29 -11.11 15.80 -2.45
C ASP A 29 -11.31 17.08 -3.27
N PHE A 30 -10.87 17.11 -4.54
CA PHE A 30 -11.09 18.24 -5.45
C PHE A 30 -12.58 18.54 -5.67
N VAL A 31 -13.40 17.54 -5.85
CA VAL A 31 -14.86 17.71 -5.98
C VAL A 31 -15.46 18.20 -4.66
N GLY A 32 -14.96 17.71 -3.52
CA GLY A 32 -15.31 18.23 -2.20
C GLY A 32 -14.99 19.74 -2.06
N GLU A 33 -13.79 20.15 -2.49
CA GLU A 33 -13.39 21.58 -2.49
C GLU A 33 -14.27 22.45 -3.38
N LEU A 34 -14.70 21.94 -4.55
CA LEU A 34 -15.66 22.65 -5.41
C LEU A 34 -17.02 22.80 -4.73
N ASN A 35 -17.50 21.79 -4.02
CA ASN A 35 -18.74 21.83 -3.24
C ASN A 35 -18.65 22.84 -2.09
N ASP A 36 -17.60 22.81 -1.29
CA ASP A 36 -17.40 23.69 -0.14
C ASP A 36 -17.34 25.15 -0.55
N ARG A 37 -16.84 25.44 -1.75
CA ARG A 37 -16.77 26.75 -2.36
C ARG A 37 -18.04 27.14 -3.14
N SER A 38 -19.03 26.26 -3.22
CA SER A 38 -20.26 26.44 -4.03
C SER A 38 -19.96 26.71 -5.53
N LEU A 39 -18.94 26.05 -6.06
CA LEU A 39 -18.50 26.21 -7.44
C LEU A 39 -18.93 25.05 -8.35
N LEU A 40 -19.34 23.89 -7.81
CA LEU A 40 -19.60 22.66 -8.56
C LEU A 40 -20.57 22.89 -9.73
N GLU A 41 -21.71 23.54 -9.48
CA GLU A 41 -22.77 23.79 -10.47
C GLU A 41 -22.37 24.78 -11.57
N ARG A 42 -21.26 25.48 -11.39
CA ARG A 42 -20.72 26.44 -12.38
C ARG A 42 -19.71 25.81 -13.31
N VAL A 43 -19.26 24.59 -13.02
CA VAL A 43 -18.27 23.92 -13.86
C VAL A 43 -18.89 23.55 -15.21
N THR A 44 -18.31 24.07 -16.29
CA THR A 44 -18.73 23.74 -17.66
C THR A 44 -17.73 22.85 -18.39
N ARG A 45 -16.49 22.72 -17.89
CA ARG A 45 -15.44 21.83 -18.40
C ARG A 45 -14.43 21.52 -17.28
N LEU A 46 -13.88 20.33 -17.33
CA LEU A 46 -12.74 19.91 -16.52
C LEU A 46 -11.53 19.59 -17.41
N GLU A 47 -10.34 19.80 -16.85
CA GLU A 47 -9.07 19.34 -17.42
C GLU A 47 -8.27 18.64 -16.36
N ILE A 48 -7.74 17.47 -16.71
CA ILE A 48 -6.95 16.59 -15.84
C ILE A 48 -5.56 16.49 -16.45
N GLN A 49 -4.54 16.84 -15.68
CA GLN A 49 -3.14 16.75 -16.08
C GLN A 49 -2.40 15.80 -15.14
N LEU A 50 -1.83 14.73 -15.68
CA LEU A 50 -1.01 13.75 -14.98
C LEU A 50 0.46 13.98 -15.31
N PHE A 51 1.33 13.98 -14.30
CA PHE A 51 2.75 14.33 -14.45
C PHE A 51 3.66 13.20 -13.97
N GLY A 52 4.89 13.16 -14.52
CA GLY A 52 5.97 12.28 -14.10
C GLY A 52 5.58 10.80 -14.11
N SER A 53 5.70 10.11 -12.98
CA SER A 53 5.39 8.68 -12.88
C SER A 53 3.90 8.39 -13.07
N LEU A 54 2.98 9.27 -12.64
CA LEU A 54 1.54 9.12 -12.93
C LEU A 54 1.23 9.18 -14.44
N SER A 55 2.05 9.89 -15.22
CA SER A 55 1.96 9.90 -16.68
C SER A 55 2.61 8.66 -17.29
N ALA A 56 3.80 8.28 -16.84
CA ALA A 56 4.60 7.22 -17.43
C ALA A 56 3.99 5.83 -17.30
N THR A 57 3.40 5.53 -16.14
CA THR A 57 2.86 4.20 -15.82
C THR A 57 1.36 4.22 -15.46
N GLY A 58 0.74 5.40 -15.50
CA GLY A 58 -0.63 5.61 -15.02
C GLY A 58 -1.69 4.77 -15.71
N ILE A 59 -1.60 4.58 -17.03
CA ILE A 59 -2.55 3.72 -17.78
C ILE A 59 -2.47 2.28 -17.28
N GLY A 60 -1.25 1.74 -17.09
CA GLY A 60 -1.06 0.38 -16.57
C GLY A 60 -1.56 0.19 -15.15
N HIS A 61 -1.56 1.26 -14.36
CA HIS A 61 -2.07 1.29 -12.97
C HIS A 61 -3.52 1.77 -12.87
N GLY A 62 -4.21 2.07 -13.97
CA GLY A 62 -5.58 2.57 -13.99
C GLY A 62 -5.75 3.95 -13.34
N THR A 63 -4.72 4.81 -13.38
CA THR A 63 -4.77 6.17 -12.81
C THR A 63 -5.88 7.01 -13.44
N ASP A 64 -5.99 6.97 -14.76
CA ASP A 64 -7.02 7.65 -15.52
C ASP A 64 -8.43 7.26 -15.06
N ARG A 65 -8.67 5.97 -14.89
CA ARG A 65 -9.94 5.42 -14.39
C ARG A 65 -10.22 5.84 -12.94
N ALA A 66 -9.19 5.75 -12.10
CA ALA A 66 -9.28 6.13 -10.69
C ALA A 66 -9.65 7.61 -10.49
N VAL A 67 -9.05 8.50 -11.29
CA VAL A 67 -9.38 9.93 -11.28
C VAL A 67 -10.83 10.17 -11.67
N ILE A 68 -11.31 9.52 -12.72
CA ILE A 68 -12.72 9.62 -13.14
C ILE A 68 -13.66 9.16 -12.02
N MET A 69 -13.37 8.02 -11.37
CA MET A 69 -14.19 7.54 -10.25
C MET A 69 -14.21 8.54 -9.08
N GLY A 70 -13.05 9.12 -8.72
CA GLY A 70 -12.97 10.14 -7.68
C GLY A 70 -13.78 11.39 -8.02
N LEU A 71 -13.71 11.88 -9.27
CA LEU A 71 -14.51 13.01 -9.76
C LEU A 71 -16.02 12.71 -9.75
N MET A 72 -16.42 11.47 -9.95
CA MET A 72 -17.82 11.02 -9.80
C MET A 72 -18.30 10.97 -8.35
N GLY A 73 -17.43 11.19 -7.36
CA GLY A 73 -17.74 11.16 -5.93
C GLY A 73 -17.50 9.78 -5.29
N GLU A 74 -16.89 8.85 -6.01
CA GLU A 74 -16.55 7.53 -5.48
C GLU A 74 -15.28 7.57 -4.65
N ARG A 75 -15.23 6.71 -3.62
CA ARG A 75 -14.08 6.58 -2.72
C ARG A 75 -13.46 5.20 -2.81
N PRO A 76 -12.11 5.08 -2.71
CA PRO A 76 -11.42 3.78 -2.81
C PRO A 76 -11.92 2.74 -1.79
N ASP A 77 -12.31 3.17 -0.59
CA ASP A 77 -12.79 2.31 0.49
C ASP A 77 -14.24 1.85 0.30
N ARG A 78 -15.02 2.45 -0.60
CA ARG A 78 -16.47 2.21 -0.76
C ARG A 78 -16.87 1.70 -2.12
N ILE A 79 -16.18 2.14 -3.20
CA ILE A 79 -16.53 1.74 -4.56
C ILE A 79 -16.59 0.23 -4.72
N ASP A 80 -17.58 -0.29 -5.45
CA ASP A 80 -17.55 -1.68 -5.89
C ASP A 80 -16.64 -1.81 -7.11
N PRO A 81 -15.51 -2.54 -7.01
CA PRO A 81 -14.58 -2.71 -8.14
C PRO A 81 -15.23 -3.31 -9.40
N ALA A 82 -16.30 -4.09 -9.24
CA ALA A 82 -16.99 -4.71 -10.37
C ALA A 82 -17.75 -3.69 -11.26
N LEU A 83 -18.03 -2.51 -10.72
CA LEU A 83 -18.76 -1.46 -11.44
C LEU A 83 -17.84 -0.49 -12.20
N ILE A 84 -16.53 -0.50 -11.96
CA ILE A 84 -15.60 0.48 -12.53
C ILE A 84 -15.62 0.43 -14.05
N ASP A 85 -15.57 -0.77 -14.65
CA ASP A 85 -15.58 -0.90 -16.12
C ASP A 85 -16.85 -0.29 -16.73
N SER A 86 -18.02 -0.56 -16.15
CA SER A 86 -19.28 -0.03 -16.65
C SER A 86 -19.37 1.50 -16.52
N TYR A 87 -18.86 2.09 -15.45
CA TYR A 87 -18.79 3.55 -15.31
C TYR A 87 -17.87 4.20 -16.34
N ILE A 88 -16.71 3.60 -16.61
CA ILE A 88 -15.78 4.11 -17.61
C ILE A 88 -16.36 4.00 -19.02
N GLU A 89 -16.99 2.88 -19.36
CA GLU A 89 -17.68 2.69 -20.64
C GLU A 89 -18.81 3.73 -20.83
N GLU A 90 -19.59 4.01 -19.78
CA GLU A 90 -20.64 5.04 -19.82
C GLU A 90 -20.06 6.43 -20.09
N VAL A 91 -19.00 6.83 -19.39
CA VAL A 91 -18.33 8.13 -19.60
C VAL A 91 -17.76 8.24 -21.01
N GLN A 92 -17.12 7.19 -21.52
CA GLN A 92 -16.55 7.18 -22.87
C GLN A 92 -17.62 7.22 -23.97
N ALA A 93 -18.72 6.49 -23.78
CA ALA A 93 -19.81 6.42 -24.78
C ALA A 93 -20.67 7.70 -24.81
N SER A 94 -20.91 8.32 -23.66
CA SER A 94 -21.72 9.53 -23.52
C SER A 94 -20.93 10.83 -23.72
N GLU A 95 -19.60 10.76 -23.70
CA GLU A 95 -18.70 11.94 -23.68
C GLU A 95 -19.09 12.92 -22.55
N THR A 96 -19.59 12.40 -21.43
CA THR A 96 -20.11 13.18 -20.30
C THR A 96 -19.60 12.60 -19.00
N LEU A 97 -19.09 13.46 -18.12
CA LEU A 97 -18.68 13.11 -16.75
C LEU A 97 -19.65 13.72 -15.74
N ARG A 98 -20.13 12.91 -14.79
CA ARG A 98 -21.04 13.35 -13.71
C ARG A 98 -20.24 13.63 -12.44
N LEU A 99 -19.94 14.90 -12.19
CA LEU A 99 -19.24 15.35 -10.99
C LEU A 99 -20.10 15.11 -9.74
N ASP A 100 -19.52 14.47 -8.72
CA ASP A 100 -20.20 14.09 -7.48
C ASP A 100 -21.54 13.36 -7.73
N SER A 101 -21.64 12.64 -8.83
CA SER A 101 -22.89 11.98 -9.30
C SER A 101 -24.10 12.94 -9.48
N ARG A 102 -23.88 14.27 -9.48
CA ARG A 102 -24.94 15.31 -9.52
C ARG A 102 -24.86 16.23 -10.72
N HIS A 103 -23.68 16.76 -11.04
CA HIS A 103 -23.51 17.79 -12.07
C HIS A 103 -22.79 17.20 -13.29
N SER A 104 -23.45 17.23 -14.45
CA SER A 104 -22.94 16.66 -15.71
C SER A 104 -22.17 17.70 -16.50
N VAL A 105 -20.96 17.37 -16.93
CA VAL A 105 -20.11 18.22 -17.79
C VAL A 105 -19.64 17.42 -19.00
N PRO A 106 -19.47 18.06 -20.19
CA PRO A 106 -18.82 17.42 -21.34
C PRO A 106 -17.41 16.98 -21.00
N PHE A 107 -17.06 15.75 -21.35
CA PHE A 107 -15.74 15.19 -21.10
C PHE A 107 -15.25 14.37 -22.28
N LEU A 108 -14.24 14.90 -22.97
CA LEU A 108 -13.59 14.22 -24.10
C LEU A 108 -12.27 13.63 -23.62
N TRP A 109 -12.22 12.32 -23.44
CA TRP A 109 -11.08 11.60 -22.83
C TRP A 109 -9.72 12.07 -23.38
N ARG A 110 -9.57 12.13 -24.72
CA ARG A 110 -8.30 12.53 -25.35
C ARG A 110 -7.94 14.00 -25.21
N ARG A 111 -8.91 14.87 -24.98
CA ARG A 111 -8.70 16.32 -24.82
C ARG A 111 -8.51 16.71 -23.36
N ASP A 112 -9.34 16.15 -22.50
CA ASP A 112 -9.48 16.60 -21.13
C ASP A 112 -8.63 15.78 -20.14
N MET A 113 -8.10 14.60 -20.56
CA MET A 113 -7.12 13.81 -19.82
C MET A 113 -5.76 13.91 -20.52
N GLN A 114 -4.82 14.62 -19.90
CA GLN A 114 -3.49 14.92 -20.47
C GLN A 114 -2.38 14.23 -19.69
N PHE A 115 -1.42 13.66 -20.40
CA PHE A 115 -0.27 12.96 -19.87
C PHE A 115 1.01 13.75 -20.17
N HIS A 116 1.65 14.27 -19.13
CA HIS A 116 2.88 15.07 -19.22
C HIS A 116 4.07 14.28 -18.67
N PRO A 117 5.14 14.06 -19.45
CA PRO A 117 6.30 13.30 -18.99
C PRO A 117 7.13 14.05 -17.94
N ASP A 118 6.99 15.36 -17.85
CA ASP A 118 7.74 16.19 -16.93
C ASP A 118 7.29 15.97 -15.46
N CYS A 119 8.24 16.00 -14.52
CA CYS A 119 7.92 15.96 -13.10
C CYS A 119 7.67 17.37 -12.55
N LEU A 120 6.71 17.50 -11.63
CA LEU A 120 6.55 18.72 -10.85
C LEU A 120 7.55 18.76 -9.67
N PRO A 121 7.88 19.96 -9.13
CA PRO A 121 9.04 20.13 -8.22
C PRO A 121 8.97 19.34 -6.92
N HIS A 122 7.77 19.04 -6.40
CA HIS A 122 7.63 18.50 -5.05
C HIS A 122 7.61 16.97 -4.99
N HIS A 123 7.08 16.29 -6.04
CA HIS A 123 7.01 14.83 -6.08
C HIS A 123 6.76 14.33 -7.52
N PRO A 124 7.34 13.18 -7.95
CA PRO A 124 7.13 12.62 -9.28
C PRO A 124 5.68 12.16 -9.55
N ASN A 125 4.90 11.84 -8.52
CA ASN A 125 3.50 11.43 -8.67
C ASN A 125 2.59 12.65 -8.47
N ALA A 126 2.49 13.52 -9.48
CA ALA A 126 1.68 14.71 -9.39
C ALA A 126 0.50 14.68 -10.37
N MET A 127 -0.62 15.26 -9.96
CA MET A 127 -1.76 15.53 -10.82
C MET A 127 -2.31 16.92 -10.55
N ARG A 128 -2.81 17.57 -11.61
CA ARG A 128 -3.47 18.87 -11.54
C ARG A 128 -4.87 18.76 -12.12
N LEU A 129 -5.83 19.29 -11.39
CA LEU A 129 -7.22 19.36 -11.79
C LEU A 129 -7.61 20.82 -11.97
N ILE A 130 -8.26 21.15 -13.09
CA ILE A 130 -8.65 22.51 -13.45
C ILE A 130 -10.12 22.50 -13.87
N ALA A 131 -10.93 23.28 -13.15
CA ALA A 131 -12.33 23.49 -13.48
C ALA A 131 -12.50 24.85 -14.21
N TYR A 132 -13.32 24.86 -15.25
CA TYR A 132 -13.59 26.04 -16.05
C TYR A 132 -15.08 26.40 -16.03
N ASP A 133 -15.37 27.72 -16.09
CA ASP A 133 -16.69 28.30 -16.30
C ASP A 133 -16.66 29.09 -17.62
N HIS A 134 -17.33 28.57 -18.65
CA HIS A 134 -17.39 29.15 -20.00
C HIS A 134 -16.03 29.60 -20.57
N GLY A 135 -15.01 28.78 -20.37
CA GLY A 135 -13.64 29.00 -20.87
C GLY A 135 -12.74 29.80 -19.93
N SER A 136 -13.27 30.37 -18.84
CA SER A 136 -12.48 31.01 -17.78
C SER A 136 -12.14 29.99 -16.71
N GLU A 137 -10.89 29.99 -16.22
CA GLU A 137 -10.49 29.14 -15.10
C GLU A 137 -11.30 29.55 -13.83
N LEU A 138 -12.01 28.58 -13.28
CA LEU A 138 -12.85 28.76 -12.09
C LEU A 138 -12.11 28.35 -10.82
N TYR A 139 -11.44 27.20 -10.85
CA TYR A 139 -10.66 26.67 -9.75
C TYR A 139 -9.60 25.69 -10.27
N ARG A 140 -8.45 25.68 -9.60
CA ARG A 140 -7.34 24.76 -9.86
C ARG A 140 -6.73 24.31 -8.55
N ASN A 141 -6.37 23.02 -8.48
CA ASN A 141 -5.49 22.52 -7.43
C ASN A 141 -4.53 21.46 -8.00
N THR A 142 -3.36 21.35 -7.38
CA THR A 142 -2.35 20.33 -7.69
C THR A 142 -2.22 19.43 -6.48
N TYR A 143 -2.22 18.12 -6.72
CA TYR A 143 -2.09 17.10 -5.70
C TYR A 143 -0.89 16.22 -5.97
N TYR A 144 -0.28 15.73 -4.90
CA TYR A 144 0.85 14.82 -4.94
C TYR A 144 0.51 13.53 -4.18
N SER A 145 0.64 12.39 -4.86
CA SER A 145 0.45 11.07 -4.26
C SER A 145 1.77 10.55 -3.71
N VAL A 146 1.96 10.71 -2.39
CA VAL A 146 3.25 10.47 -1.70
C VAL A 146 3.40 9.06 -1.14
N GLY A 147 2.86 8.06 -1.85
CA GLY A 147 2.91 6.65 -1.48
C GLY A 147 1.87 6.23 -0.43
N GLY A 148 1.56 4.94 -0.35
CA GLY A 148 0.62 4.38 0.63
C GLY A 148 -0.81 4.98 0.58
N GLY A 149 -1.21 5.58 -0.54
CA GLY A 149 -2.49 6.28 -0.68
C GLY A 149 -2.58 7.59 0.13
N PHE A 150 -1.44 8.15 0.54
CA PHE A 150 -1.37 9.51 1.09
C PHE A 150 -1.38 10.53 -0.04
N VAL A 151 -2.12 11.59 0.16
CA VAL A 151 -2.25 12.71 -0.78
C VAL A 151 -2.00 14.01 -0.03
N ILE A 152 -1.26 14.91 -0.66
CA ILE A 152 -1.06 16.27 -0.21
C ILE A 152 -1.39 17.23 -1.34
N ASP A 153 -1.93 18.40 -1.02
CA ASP A 153 -2.15 19.46 -1.98
C ASP A 153 -0.88 20.34 -2.17
N GLU A 154 -0.94 21.26 -3.13
CA GLU A 154 0.18 22.16 -3.42
C GLU A 154 0.51 23.10 -2.25
N ALA A 155 -0.49 23.54 -1.50
CA ALA A 155 -0.28 24.43 -0.35
C ALA A 155 0.46 23.70 0.78
N GLN A 156 0.14 22.44 1.03
CA GLN A 156 0.84 21.57 1.98
C GLN A 156 2.26 21.28 1.50
N ALA A 157 2.43 20.96 0.21
CA ALA A 157 3.73 20.66 -0.39
C ALA A 157 4.70 21.86 -0.31
N VAL A 158 4.21 23.08 -0.58
CA VAL A 158 5.01 24.32 -0.50
C VAL A 158 5.42 24.65 0.93
N LYS A 159 4.51 24.44 1.90
CA LYS A 159 4.83 24.72 3.32
C LYS A 159 5.90 23.77 3.87
N GLY A 160 6.04 22.58 3.30
CA GLY A 160 6.93 21.52 3.83
C GLY A 160 6.52 21.07 5.24
N ASP A 161 5.41 21.56 5.73
CA ASP A 161 4.88 21.31 7.07
C ASP A 161 3.66 20.40 6.96
N PHE A 162 3.93 19.11 7.05
CA PHE A 162 2.89 18.07 7.06
C PHE A 162 2.26 17.92 8.45
N ASP A 163 2.60 18.82 9.41
CA ASP A 163 2.29 18.68 10.83
C ASP A 163 1.43 19.79 11.42
N ALA A 164 0.83 20.67 10.60
CA ALA A 164 0.08 21.83 11.12
C ALA A 164 -1.07 21.48 12.11
N ASP A 165 -1.57 20.22 12.06
CA ASP A 165 -2.57 19.66 12.96
C ASP A 165 -2.12 18.35 13.62
N ALA A 166 -0.82 18.16 13.86
CA ALA A 166 -0.31 16.94 14.46
C ALA A 166 -0.84 16.73 15.88
N ALA A 167 -1.61 15.67 16.08
CA ALA A 167 -2.07 15.27 17.40
C ALA A 167 -0.86 15.03 18.34
N GLN A 168 -0.96 15.53 19.58
CA GLN A 168 0.05 15.24 20.59
C GLN A 168 -0.11 13.78 21.05
N LEU A 169 0.81 12.93 20.60
CA LEU A 169 0.83 11.53 20.99
C LEU A 169 1.43 11.35 22.40
N PRO A 170 0.86 10.48 23.24
CA PRO A 170 1.44 10.11 24.54
C PRO A 170 2.86 9.57 24.38
N TYR A 171 3.10 8.79 23.35
CA TYR A 171 4.39 8.16 23.03
C TYR A 171 4.86 8.56 21.64
N ASN A 172 5.36 9.79 21.50
CA ASN A 172 5.80 10.34 20.21
C ASN A 172 7.24 9.91 19.90
N PHE A 173 7.43 8.67 19.46
CA PHE A 173 8.73 8.15 19.02
C PHE A 173 9.10 8.66 17.62
N GLN A 174 10.38 8.94 17.41
CA GLN A 174 10.94 9.31 16.12
C GLN A 174 11.84 8.20 15.55
N THR A 175 12.45 7.41 16.40
CA THR A 175 13.38 6.34 16.06
C THR A 175 12.95 5.02 16.71
N ALA A 176 13.51 3.90 16.25
CA ALA A 176 13.32 2.60 16.90
C ALA A 176 13.92 2.61 18.32
N ASP A 177 15.04 3.30 18.50
CA ASP A 177 15.64 3.52 19.82
C ASP A 177 14.69 4.25 20.77
N ASP A 178 14.00 5.30 20.30
CA ASP A 178 12.97 5.99 21.11
C ASP A 178 11.84 5.03 21.48
N LEU A 179 11.32 4.27 20.52
CA LEU A 179 10.25 3.31 20.73
C LEU A 179 10.64 2.27 21.79
N MET A 180 11.82 1.66 21.64
CA MET A 180 12.33 0.68 22.60
C MET A 180 12.53 1.29 23.99
N ARG A 181 13.05 2.52 24.08
CA ARG A 181 13.22 3.23 25.33
C ARG A 181 11.87 3.49 26.01
N MET A 182 10.89 4.00 25.26
CA MET A 182 9.54 4.26 25.79
C MET A 182 8.84 2.98 26.27
N CYS A 183 8.99 1.88 25.56
CA CYS A 183 8.48 0.56 25.99
C CYS A 183 9.14 0.12 27.31
N ARG A 184 10.47 0.28 27.46
CA ARG A 184 11.19 -0.06 28.70
C ARG A 184 10.76 0.81 29.88
N GLU A 185 10.58 2.11 29.66
CA GLU A 185 10.19 3.07 30.71
C GLU A 185 8.74 2.89 31.16
N SER A 186 7.83 2.57 30.24
CA SER A 186 6.40 2.37 30.53
C SER A 186 6.05 0.95 30.94
N GLY A 187 6.89 -0.04 30.62
CA GLY A 187 6.59 -1.46 30.77
C GLY A 187 5.59 -2.01 29.76
N LEU A 188 5.24 -1.23 28.73
CA LEU A 188 4.30 -1.62 27.68
C LEU A 188 5.02 -2.38 26.56
N ARG A 189 4.30 -3.31 25.91
CA ARG A 189 4.69 -3.88 24.62
C ARG A 189 4.49 -2.83 23.51
N ILE A 190 5.04 -3.08 22.32
CA ILE A 190 4.90 -2.15 21.19
C ILE A 190 3.43 -1.98 20.80
N SER A 191 2.66 -3.07 20.71
CA SER A 191 1.23 -3.01 20.44
C SER A 191 0.44 -2.18 21.44
N GLU A 192 0.73 -2.33 22.73
CA GLU A 192 0.08 -1.59 23.81
C GLU A 192 0.41 -0.09 23.75
N LEU A 193 1.67 0.25 23.49
CA LEU A 193 2.12 1.63 23.30
C LEU A 193 1.44 2.27 22.09
N MET A 194 1.33 1.55 20.97
CA MET A 194 0.63 2.03 19.79
C MET A 194 -0.87 2.20 20.03
N LEU A 195 -1.50 1.31 20.82
CA LEU A 195 -2.89 1.45 21.20
C LEU A 195 -3.12 2.75 21.99
N GLU A 196 -2.25 3.08 22.94
CA GLU A 196 -2.32 4.35 23.67
C GLU A 196 -2.20 5.57 22.73
N ASN A 197 -1.35 5.50 21.71
CA ASN A 197 -1.25 6.54 20.70
C ASN A 197 -2.53 6.67 19.87
N GLU A 198 -3.13 5.55 19.44
CA GLU A 198 -4.37 5.56 18.65
C GLU A 198 -5.56 6.13 19.41
N LYS A 199 -5.56 6.02 20.72
CA LYS A 199 -6.63 6.56 21.60
C LYS A 199 -6.73 8.10 21.58
N VAL A 200 -5.77 8.80 20.98
CA VAL A 200 -5.86 10.24 20.75
C VAL A 200 -6.93 10.60 19.72
N TRP A 201 -7.17 9.73 18.75
CA TRP A 201 -8.14 9.97 17.68
C TRP A 201 -9.46 9.20 17.86
N ARG A 202 -9.43 8.08 18.61
CA ARG A 202 -10.55 7.11 18.69
C ARG A 202 -10.59 6.48 20.09
N SER A 203 -11.73 5.98 20.49
CA SER A 203 -11.79 5.10 21.65
C SER A 203 -11.09 3.76 21.39
N GLU A 204 -10.67 3.07 22.44
CA GLU A 204 -10.06 1.74 22.32
C GLU A 204 -10.96 0.75 21.57
N ALA A 205 -12.28 0.80 21.80
CA ALA A 205 -13.23 -0.06 21.11
C ALA A 205 -13.23 0.23 19.59
N GLU A 206 -13.27 1.50 19.19
CA GLU A 206 -13.22 1.90 17.78
C GLU A 206 -11.88 1.51 17.10
N VAL A 207 -10.77 1.54 17.84
CA VAL A 207 -9.48 1.06 17.32
C VAL A 207 -9.55 -0.45 17.06
N ARG A 208 -10.04 -1.23 18.03
CA ARG A 208 -10.15 -2.69 17.90
C ARG A 208 -11.10 -3.08 16.77
N ASP A 209 -12.30 -2.50 16.73
CA ASP A 209 -13.30 -2.78 15.71
C ASP A 209 -12.79 -2.40 14.31
N GLY A 210 -12.10 -1.27 14.20
CA GLY A 210 -11.50 -0.81 12.95
C GLY A 210 -10.39 -1.74 12.44
N LEU A 211 -9.50 -2.23 13.31
CA LEU A 211 -8.46 -3.18 12.94
C LEU A 211 -9.03 -4.56 12.58
N LEU A 212 -10.09 -5.00 13.27
CA LEU A 212 -10.80 -6.23 12.91
C LEU A 212 -11.54 -6.10 11.57
N ALA A 213 -12.09 -4.93 11.25
CA ALA A 213 -12.68 -4.66 9.93
C ALA A 213 -11.63 -4.70 8.82
N ILE A 214 -10.42 -4.18 9.06
CA ILE A 214 -9.27 -4.30 8.15
C ILE A 214 -8.93 -5.78 7.95
N TRP A 215 -8.82 -6.55 9.02
CA TRP A 215 -8.56 -7.99 8.94
C TRP A 215 -9.63 -8.74 8.16
N ALA A 216 -10.91 -8.46 8.41
CA ALA A 216 -12.01 -9.05 7.65
C ALA A 216 -11.90 -8.76 6.14
N SER A 217 -11.47 -7.55 5.77
CA SER A 217 -11.20 -7.20 4.37
C SER A 217 -10.01 -7.97 3.79
N MET A 218 -8.93 -8.16 4.57
CA MET A 218 -7.79 -9.01 4.16
C MET A 218 -8.22 -10.45 3.92
N GLN A 219 -9.03 -11.02 4.82
CA GLN A 219 -9.56 -12.38 4.68
C GLN A 219 -10.44 -12.53 3.44
N ALA A 220 -11.32 -11.56 3.19
CA ALA A 220 -12.18 -11.55 2.01
C ALA A 220 -11.36 -11.48 0.71
N CYS A 221 -10.28 -10.69 0.69
CA CYS A 221 -9.36 -10.59 -0.43
C CYS A 221 -8.65 -11.94 -0.70
N VAL A 222 -8.10 -12.57 0.32
CA VAL A 222 -7.46 -13.90 0.22
C VAL A 222 -8.44 -14.93 -0.31
N LYS A 223 -9.65 -14.99 0.26
CA LYS A 223 -10.69 -15.94 -0.17
C LYS A 223 -11.02 -15.75 -1.64
N LYS A 224 -11.28 -14.50 -2.06
CA LYS A 224 -11.59 -14.18 -3.46
C LYS A 224 -10.44 -14.55 -4.40
N GLY A 225 -9.20 -14.27 -4.03
CA GLY A 225 -8.03 -14.61 -4.82
C GLY A 225 -7.82 -16.13 -4.97
N MET A 226 -8.13 -16.91 -3.96
CA MET A 226 -8.09 -18.39 -4.03
C MET A 226 -9.21 -18.99 -4.90
N GLU A 227 -10.30 -18.26 -5.12
CA GLU A 227 -11.43 -18.71 -5.95
C GLU A 227 -11.29 -18.24 -7.41
N ALA A 228 -10.61 -17.11 -7.63
CA ALA A 228 -10.50 -16.47 -8.94
C ALA A 228 -9.52 -17.19 -9.88
N GLU A 229 -9.86 -17.23 -11.16
CA GLU A 229 -9.06 -17.85 -12.22
C GLU A 229 -8.96 -16.96 -13.46
N GLY A 230 -8.22 -17.39 -14.45
CA GLY A 230 -8.05 -16.68 -15.72
C GLY A 230 -6.72 -15.95 -15.83
N VAL A 231 -6.71 -14.86 -16.59
CA VAL A 231 -5.53 -14.05 -16.91
C VAL A 231 -5.68 -12.66 -16.29
N LEU A 232 -4.59 -12.13 -15.74
CA LEU A 232 -4.56 -10.78 -15.18
C LEU A 232 -4.66 -9.73 -16.31
N PRO A 233 -5.30 -8.57 -16.06
CA PRO A 233 -5.46 -7.52 -17.04
C PRO A 233 -4.12 -6.85 -17.40
N GLY A 234 -4.09 -6.08 -18.52
CA GLY A 234 -2.93 -5.26 -18.91
C GLY A 234 -2.02 -5.85 -19.99
N GLY A 235 -2.36 -7.02 -20.54
CA GLY A 235 -1.72 -7.53 -21.77
C GLY A 235 -0.46 -8.39 -21.59
N LEU A 236 0.07 -8.56 -20.38
CA LEU A 236 1.21 -9.46 -20.14
C LEU A 236 0.83 -10.94 -20.17
N ASN A 237 -0.45 -11.26 -20.24
CA ASN A 237 -0.97 -12.63 -20.23
C ASN A 237 -0.54 -13.47 -19.01
N VAL A 238 -0.31 -12.83 -17.86
CA VAL A 238 0.01 -13.51 -16.62
C VAL A 238 -1.21 -14.27 -16.12
N ARG A 239 -1.08 -15.60 -15.98
CA ARG A 239 -2.16 -16.45 -15.46
C ARG A 239 -2.23 -16.36 -13.95
N ARG A 240 -3.44 -16.33 -13.39
CA ARG A 240 -3.67 -16.49 -11.96
C ARG A 240 -3.23 -17.89 -11.53
N ARG A 241 -2.54 -18.00 -10.42
CA ARG A 241 -1.93 -19.23 -9.90
C ARG A 241 -2.51 -19.67 -8.55
N ALA A 242 -3.08 -18.72 -7.78
CA ALA A 242 -3.53 -18.98 -6.41
C ALA A 242 -4.55 -20.14 -6.34
N LYS A 243 -5.57 -20.13 -7.21
CA LYS A 243 -6.58 -21.20 -7.26
C LYS A 243 -5.97 -22.57 -7.55
N THR A 244 -5.10 -22.63 -8.55
CA THR A 244 -4.43 -23.90 -8.93
C THR A 244 -3.53 -24.40 -7.80
N LEU A 245 -2.76 -23.51 -7.17
CA LEU A 245 -1.91 -23.85 -6.02
C LEU A 245 -2.78 -24.39 -4.88
N TYR A 246 -3.87 -23.74 -4.54
CA TYR A 246 -4.80 -24.20 -3.51
C TYR A 246 -5.36 -25.58 -3.79
N GLN A 247 -5.76 -25.85 -5.03
CA GLN A 247 -6.24 -27.18 -5.45
C GLN A 247 -5.16 -28.26 -5.36
N CYS A 248 -3.93 -27.95 -5.77
CA CYS A 248 -2.79 -28.85 -5.64
C CYS A 248 -2.50 -29.19 -4.17
N MET A 249 -2.52 -28.17 -3.28
CA MET A 249 -2.30 -28.40 -1.85
C MET A 249 -3.38 -29.26 -1.22
N LEU A 250 -4.64 -29.09 -1.63
CA LEU A 250 -5.73 -29.95 -1.16
C LEU A 250 -5.58 -31.40 -1.65
N ALA A 251 -5.09 -31.60 -2.87
CA ALA A 251 -4.85 -32.94 -3.44
C ALA A 251 -3.65 -33.65 -2.81
N SER A 252 -2.66 -32.91 -2.31
CA SER A 252 -1.41 -33.46 -1.74
C SER A 252 -1.49 -33.75 -0.23
N LYS A 253 -2.66 -33.71 0.39
CA LYS A 253 -2.84 -33.89 1.85
C LYS A 253 -2.35 -35.23 2.39
N ASP A 254 -2.25 -36.25 1.54
CA ASP A 254 -1.82 -37.60 1.91
C ASP A 254 -0.31 -37.84 1.79
N ASP A 255 0.48 -36.83 1.34
CA ASP A 255 1.94 -36.93 1.34
C ASP A 255 2.48 -36.57 2.74
N HIS A 256 2.85 -37.59 3.49
CA HIS A 256 3.42 -37.45 4.84
C HIS A 256 4.95 -37.45 4.86
N SER A 257 5.60 -37.20 3.73
CA SER A 257 7.07 -37.07 3.70
C SER A 257 7.51 -35.88 4.56
N LEU A 258 8.71 -35.96 5.14
CA LEU A 258 9.26 -34.88 5.95
C LEU A 258 9.39 -33.58 5.13
N ILE A 259 9.72 -33.66 3.85
CA ILE A 259 9.82 -32.55 2.94
C ILE A 259 8.44 -31.90 2.75
N ALA A 260 7.42 -32.70 2.42
CA ALA A 260 6.05 -32.19 2.22
C ALA A 260 5.52 -31.49 3.48
N SER A 261 5.71 -32.10 4.66
CA SER A 261 5.27 -31.50 5.93
C SER A 261 6.02 -30.21 6.28
N THR A 262 7.32 -30.12 5.97
CA THR A 262 8.15 -28.94 6.21
C THR A 262 7.78 -27.80 5.24
N MET A 263 7.52 -28.14 3.97
CA MET A 263 7.17 -27.15 2.93
C MET A 263 5.72 -26.69 3.00
N SER A 264 4.81 -27.48 3.56
CA SER A 264 3.37 -27.19 3.61
C SER A 264 3.06 -25.82 4.20
N ALA A 265 3.71 -25.43 5.28
CA ALA A 265 3.50 -24.10 5.89
C ALA A 265 3.93 -22.96 4.94
N MET A 266 5.04 -23.13 4.20
CA MET A 266 5.47 -22.15 3.19
C MET A 266 4.52 -22.09 2.00
N ASP A 267 3.95 -23.21 1.58
CA ASP A 267 2.96 -23.24 0.50
C ASP A 267 1.71 -22.42 0.88
N TRP A 268 1.24 -22.54 2.12
CA TRP A 268 0.14 -21.72 2.61
C TRP A 268 0.48 -20.21 2.61
N VAL A 269 1.67 -19.84 3.08
CA VAL A 269 2.14 -18.45 3.06
C VAL A 269 2.21 -17.92 1.64
N ASN A 270 2.80 -18.67 0.72
CA ASN A 270 2.87 -18.32 -0.70
C ASN A 270 1.47 -18.17 -1.30
N LEU A 271 0.56 -19.10 -1.01
CA LEU A 271 -0.82 -19.06 -1.49
C LEU A 271 -1.54 -17.78 -1.05
N TYR A 272 -1.44 -17.41 0.21
CA TYR A 272 -2.09 -16.19 0.71
C TYR A 272 -1.52 -14.93 0.06
N ALA A 273 -0.20 -14.83 -0.07
CA ALA A 273 0.44 -13.71 -0.72
C ALA A 273 0.07 -13.60 -2.21
N LEU A 274 0.09 -14.73 -2.93
CA LEU A 274 -0.34 -14.79 -4.33
C LEU A 274 -1.80 -14.38 -4.50
N ALA A 275 -2.70 -14.91 -3.67
CA ALA A 275 -4.13 -14.61 -3.73
C ALA A 275 -4.41 -13.11 -3.60
N VAL A 276 -3.78 -12.45 -2.61
CA VAL A 276 -3.93 -10.99 -2.41
C VAL A 276 -3.37 -10.21 -3.60
N ASN A 277 -2.17 -10.58 -4.08
CA ASN A 277 -1.53 -9.80 -5.14
C ASN A 277 -2.19 -10.00 -6.50
N GLU A 278 -2.75 -11.16 -6.78
CA GLU A 278 -3.54 -11.40 -7.99
C GLU A 278 -4.86 -10.62 -7.95
N GLU A 279 -5.53 -10.50 -6.78
CA GLU A 279 -6.69 -9.62 -6.62
C GLU A 279 -6.29 -8.14 -6.74
N ASN A 280 -5.15 -7.73 -6.14
CA ASN A 280 -4.63 -6.39 -6.32
C ASN A 280 -4.38 -6.07 -7.80
N ALA A 281 -3.67 -6.94 -8.52
CA ALA A 281 -3.35 -6.77 -9.94
C ALA A 281 -4.60 -6.70 -10.83
N ALA A 282 -5.68 -7.35 -10.42
CA ALA A 282 -6.96 -7.32 -11.12
C ALA A 282 -7.85 -6.13 -10.76
N GLY A 283 -7.38 -5.19 -9.96
CA GLY A 283 -8.18 -4.03 -9.52
C GLY A 283 -9.20 -4.35 -8.43
N GLY A 284 -9.10 -5.51 -7.80
CA GLY A 284 -10.04 -5.96 -6.76
C GLY A 284 -9.91 -5.16 -5.45
N ARG A 285 -10.86 -5.38 -4.54
CA ARG A 285 -10.83 -4.81 -3.19
C ARG A 285 -9.73 -5.48 -2.37
N MET A 286 -8.91 -4.66 -1.71
CA MET A 286 -7.80 -5.12 -0.91
C MET A 286 -7.44 -4.10 0.18
N VAL A 287 -6.48 -4.43 1.04
CA VAL A 287 -5.94 -3.52 2.04
C VAL A 287 -4.54 -3.09 1.63
N THR A 288 -4.31 -1.79 1.51
CA THR A 288 -2.97 -1.22 1.42
C THR A 288 -2.19 -1.55 2.71
N ALA A 289 -0.97 -2.14 2.62
CA ALA A 289 -0.23 -2.62 3.78
C ALA A 289 1.31 -2.71 3.55
N PRO A 290 2.10 -1.63 3.70
CA PRO A 290 1.72 -0.22 3.73
C PRO A 290 1.47 0.36 2.35
N THR A 291 1.69 -0.39 1.27
CA THR A 291 1.38 -0.06 -0.12
C THR A 291 0.63 -1.20 -0.79
N ASN A 292 0.02 -0.94 -1.96
CA ASN A 292 -0.63 -2.00 -2.73
C ASN A 292 0.40 -2.98 -3.33
N GLY A 293 1.56 -2.48 -3.75
CA GLY A 293 2.64 -3.33 -4.29
C GLY A 293 3.16 -4.37 -3.31
N ALA A 294 2.99 -4.14 -2.00
CA ALA A 294 3.41 -5.03 -0.92
C ALA A 294 2.25 -5.64 -0.12
N ALA A 295 1.03 -5.50 -0.59
CA ALA A 295 -0.19 -5.78 0.16
C ALA A 295 -0.40 -7.25 0.54
N GLY A 296 0.31 -8.18 -0.09
CA GLY A 296 0.21 -9.61 0.21
C GLY A 296 0.96 -10.04 1.46
N ILE A 297 1.97 -9.27 1.90
CA ILE A 297 2.91 -9.72 2.95
C ILE A 297 2.24 -9.77 4.32
N ILE A 298 1.65 -8.67 4.77
CA ILE A 298 0.97 -8.57 6.08
C ILE A 298 -0.13 -9.62 6.21
N PRO A 299 -1.11 -9.71 5.29
CA PRO A 299 -2.16 -10.72 5.42
C PRO A 299 -1.64 -12.15 5.32
N ALA A 300 -0.60 -12.43 4.52
CA ALA A 300 -0.06 -13.78 4.42
C ALA A 300 0.57 -14.25 5.74
N VAL A 301 1.35 -13.40 6.39
CA VAL A 301 1.98 -13.72 7.68
C VAL A 301 0.94 -13.81 8.80
N LEU A 302 -0.06 -12.93 8.81
CA LEU A 302 -1.12 -12.98 9.82
C LEU A 302 -2.03 -14.21 9.63
N HIS A 303 -2.41 -14.58 8.38
CA HIS A 303 -3.12 -15.84 8.11
C HIS A 303 -2.31 -17.05 8.54
N TYR A 304 -0.99 -17.06 8.29
CA TYR A 304 -0.11 -18.11 8.75
C TYR A 304 -0.20 -18.27 10.28
N TYR A 305 -0.08 -17.18 11.03
CA TYR A 305 -0.19 -17.24 12.49
C TYR A 305 -1.57 -17.73 12.94
N MET A 306 -2.64 -17.13 12.44
CA MET A 306 -4.02 -17.47 12.82
C MET A 306 -4.39 -18.90 12.48
N GLN A 307 -3.84 -19.48 11.43
CA GLN A 307 -4.11 -20.85 11.01
C GLN A 307 -3.30 -21.89 11.79
N PHE A 308 -2.02 -21.61 12.05
CA PHE A 308 -1.11 -22.61 12.61
C PHE A 308 -0.88 -22.46 14.12
N ARG A 309 -1.25 -21.33 14.70
CA ARG A 309 -1.15 -21.12 16.15
C ARG A 309 -2.42 -21.57 16.84
N LYS A 310 -2.32 -22.62 17.67
CA LYS A 310 -3.45 -23.07 18.47
C LYS A 310 -3.82 -22.02 19.53
N GLY A 311 -5.08 -21.60 19.55
CA GLY A 311 -5.61 -20.62 20.49
C GLY A 311 -5.40 -19.15 20.06
N ALA A 312 -4.99 -18.90 18.82
CA ALA A 312 -4.97 -17.57 18.24
C ALA A 312 -6.38 -16.96 18.22
N ASP A 313 -6.51 -15.68 18.55
CA ASP A 313 -7.79 -14.98 18.64
C ASP A 313 -7.73 -13.55 18.05
N GLU A 314 -8.82 -12.80 18.16
CA GLU A 314 -8.95 -11.44 17.62
C GLU A 314 -8.00 -10.43 18.30
N ARG A 315 -7.54 -10.68 19.52
CA ARG A 315 -6.57 -9.82 20.21
C ARG A 315 -5.22 -9.91 19.52
N ASP A 316 -4.83 -11.13 19.11
CA ASP A 316 -3.59 -11.34 18.36
C ASP A 316 -3.59 -10.54 17.05
N VAL A 317 -4.74 -10.47 16.35
CA VAL A 317 -4.89 -9.66 15.14
C VAL A 317 -4.63 -8.18 15.43
N VAL A 318 -5.23 -7.66 16.49
CA VAL A 318 -5.08 -6.26 16.88
C VAL A 318 -3.63 -5.96 17.27
N ASP A 319 -3.03 -6.79 18.11
CA ASP A 319 -1.65 -6.63 18.58
C ASP A 319 -0.66 -6.71 17.39
N PHE A 320 -0.87 -7.66 16.47
CA PHE A 320 -0.05 -7.77 15.25
C PHE A 320 -0.09 -6.49 14.40
N LEU A 321 -1.29 -5.98 14.10
CA LEU A 321 -1.44 -4.81 13.25
C LEU A 321 -0.91 -3.53 13.91
N LEU A 322 -1.07 -3.38 15.22
CA LEU A 322 -0.50 -2.25 15.97
C LEU A 322 1.03 -2.29 15.95
N THR A 323 1.63 -3.44 16.22
CA THR A 323 3.10 -3.61 16.18
C THR A 323 3.66 -3.40 14.78
N ALA A 324 3.04 -4.00 13.77
CA ALA A 324 3.38 -3.77 12.37
C ALA A 324 3.26 -2.29 12.01
N GLY A 325 2.21 -1.60 12.50
CA GLY A 325 2.01 -0.18 12.33
C GLY A 325 3.15 0.67 12.87
N ALA A 326 3.69 0.35 14.06
CA ALA A 326 4.83 1.07 14.63
C ALA A 326 6.05 1.05 13.70
N VAL A 327 6.39 -0.11 13.14
CA VAL A 327 7.50 -0.25 12.18
C VAL A 327 7.21 0.51 10.89
N GLY A 328 5.98 0.45 10.39
CA GLY A 328 5.56 1.21 9.21
C GLY A 328 5.67 2.73 9.39
N VAL A 329 5.34 3.25 10.59
CA VAL A 329 5.54 4.66 10.96
C VAL A 329 7.01 5.04 10.90
N LEU A 330 7.90 4.20 11.45
CA LEU A 330 9.35 4.44 11.43
C LEU A 330 9.91 4.49 10.00
N CYS A 331 9.53 3.52 9.14
CA CYS A 331 9.94 3.49 7.75
C CYS A 331 9.46 4.73 6.99
N LYS A 332 8.18 5.13 7.17
CA LYS A 332 7.61 6.30 6.49
C LYS A 332 8.25 7.61 6.96
N LYS A 333 8.50 7.76 8.27
CA LYS A 333 9.08 9.00 8.83
C LYS A 333 10.55 9.20 8.46
N ASN A 334 11.35 8.13 8.46
CA ASN A 334 12.81 8.23 8.39
C ASN A 334 13.40 7.86 7.02
N ALA A 335 12.57 7.30 6.13
CA ALA A 335 12.92 7.01 4.75
C ALA A 335 11.71 7.29 3.85
N SER A 336 11.16 6.26 3.22
CA SER A 336 9.91 6.30 2.46
C SER A 336 9.32 4.91 2.33
N ILE A 337 8.01 4.84 2.15
CA ILE A 337 7.29 3.61 1.77
C ILE A 337 6.87 3.63 0.29
N SER A 338 7.39 4.56 -0.51
CA SER A 338 7.03 4.73 -1.93
C SER A 338 8.05 4.08 -2.85
N GLY A 339 7.60 3.23 -3.77
CA GLY A 339 8.44 2.64 -4.81
C GLY A 339 9.02 3.68 -5.76
N ALA A 340 8.32 4.79 -5.99
CA ALA A 340 8.77 5.91 -6.80
C ALA A 340 9.89 6.74 -6.16
N GLU A 341 10.03 6.68 -4.83
CA GLU A 341 11.08 7.41 -4.11
C GLU A 341 12.31 6.53 -3.83
N VAL A 342 12.09 5.33 -3.30
CA VAL A 342 13.19 4.48 -2.81
C VAL A 342 13.19 3.07 -3.41
N GLY A 343 12.38 2.78 -4.42
CA GLY A 343 12.26 1.42 -4.98
C GLY A 343 11.42 0.48 -4.10
N CYS A 344 11.35 -0.80 -4.50
CA CYS A 344 10.59 -1.81 -3.76
C CYS A 344 11.15 -2.12 -2.36
N GLN A 345 12.37 -1.72 -2.03
CA GLN A 345 12.88 -1.82 -0.66
C GLN A 345 11.97 -1.04 0.33
N GLY A 346 11.40 0.11 -0.11
CA GLY A 346 10.46 0.89 0.69
C GLY A 346 9.08 0.25 0.80
N GLU A 347 8.64 -0.50 -0.19
CA GLU A 347 7.35 -1.20 -0.18
C GLU A 347 7.47 -2.59 0.46
N VAL A 348 8.12 -3.51 -0.25
CA VAL A 348 8.28 -4.93 0.13
C VAL A 348 9.16 -5.06 1.37
N GLY A 349 10.25 -4.28 1.46
CA GLY A 349 11.13 -4.30 2.62
C GLY A 349 10.44 -3.80 3.88
N SER A 350 9.72 -2.67 3.81
CA SER A 350 8.94 -2.16 4.94
C SER A 350 7.86 -3.15 5.36
N ALA A 351 7.08 -3.71 4.42
CA ALA A 351 6.04 -4.70 4.75
C ALA A 351 6.61 -5.98 5.36
N CYS A 352 7.78 -6.43 4.89
CA CYS A 352 8.50 -7.57 5.46
C CYS A 352 8.91 -7.30 6.92
N ALA A 353 9.50 -6.13 7.19
CA ALA A 353 9.87 -5.70 8.54
C ALA A 353 8.65 -5.58 9.48
N MET A 354 7.57 -4.96 8.99
CA MET A 354 6.30 -4.83 9.70
C MET A 354 5.73 -6.19 10.09
N ALA A 355 5.70 -7.13 9.15
CA ALA A 355 5.17 -8.48 9.36
C ALA A 355 6.07 -9.31 10.31
N ALA A 356 7.40 -9.18 10.20
CA ALA A 356 8.36 -9.84 11.07
C ALA A 356 8.21 -9.37 12.52
N ALA A 357 8.09 -8.05 12.73
CA ALA A 357 7.86 -7.47 14.06
C ALA A 357 6.54 -7.94 14.66
N GLY A 358 5.43 -7.83 13.92
CA GLY A 358 4.11 -8.27 14.40
C GLY A 358 4.12 -9.75 14.80
N LEU A 359 4.72 -10.61 13.98
CA LEU A 359 4.83 -12.04 14.29
C LEU A 359 5.73 -12.30 15.50
N ALA A 360 6.87 -11.61 15.61
CA ALA A 360 7.78 -11.77 16.75
C ALA A 360 7.11 -11.40 18.08
N GLU A 361 6.33 -10.31 18.11
CA GLU A 361 5.58 -9.91 19.32
C GLU A 361 4.52 -10.95 19.68
N LEU A 362 3.72 -11.44 18.71
CA LEU A 362 2.72 -12.47 18.96
C LEU A 362 3.32 -13.79 19.45
N MET A 363 4.55 -14.09 19.04
CA MET A 363 5.28 -15.27 19.50
C MET A 363 5.96 -15.08 20.87
N GLY A 364 5.73 -13.96 21.54
CA GLY A 364 6.21 -13.66 22.88
C GLY A 364 7.62 -13.06 22.93
N GLY A 365 8.09 -12.48 21.83
CA GLY A 365 9.38 -11.79 21.75
C GLY A 365 9.45 -10.57 22.68
N SER A 366 10.60 -10.33 23.28
CA SER A 366 10.90 -9.08 23.94
C SER A 366 10.93 -7.91 22.94
N VAL A 367 10.77 -6.68 23.41
CA VAL A 367 10.82 -5.48 22.56
C VAL A 367 12.10 -5.45 21.70
N ALA A 368 13.24 -5.88 22.26
CA ALA A 368 14.50 -5.97 21.52
C ALA A 368 14.47 -7.06 20.43
N GLN A 369 13.86 -8.23 20.70
CA GLN A 369 13.69 -9.27 19.69
C GLN A 369 12.71 -8.85 18.59
N VAL A 370 11.68 -8.09 18.92
CA VAL A 370 10.74 -7.54 17.94
C VAL A 370 11.42 -6.53 17.02
N GLU A 371 12.24 -5.63 17.58
CA GLU A 371 13.03 -4.68 16.78
C GLU A 371 14.05 -5.40 15.89
N ASN A 372 14.76 -6.41 16.43
CA ASN A 372 15.68 -7.24 15.66
C ASN A 372 14.99 -8.02 14.53
N ALA A 373 13.77 -8.52 14.75
CA ALA A 373 13.00 -9.16 13.69
C ALA A 373 12.68 -8.18 12.54
N ALA A 374 12.29 -6.95 12.88
CA ALA A 374 12.05 -5.89 11.91
C ALA A 374 13.32 -5.52 11.15
N GLU A 375 14.43 -5.40 11.86
CA GLU A 375 15.75 -5.10 11.31
C GLU A 375 16.14 -6.14 10.27
N ILE A 376 16.15 -7.44 10.62
CA ILE A 376 16.49 -8.56 9.71
C ILE A 376 15.53 -8.53 8.49
N GLY A 377 14.23 -8.31 8.72
CA GLY A 377 13.24 -8.26 7.66
C GLY A 377 13.50 -7.16 6.64
N LEU A 378 13.92 -5.96 7.09
CA LEU A 378 14.21 -4.83 6.21
C LEU A 378 15.57 -4.99 5.53
N GLU A 379 16.62 -5.35 6.28
CA GLU A 379 17.99 -5.50 5.79
C GLU A 379 18.06 -6.40 4.57
N HIS A 380 17.37 -7.54 4.61
CA HIS A 380 17.39 -8.54 3.54
C HIS A 380 16.51 -8.16 2.32
N ASN A 381 15.97 -6.95 2.29
CA ASN A 381 15.26 -6.37 1.16
C ASN A 381 15.89 -5.06 0.67
N LEU A 382 17.03 -4.63 1.23
CA LEU A 382 17.77 -3.46 0.74
C LEU A 382 18.22 -3.65 -0.71
N GLY A 383 18.20 -2.57 -1.48
CA GLY A 383 18.60 -2.55 -2.89
C GLY A 383 17.53 -3.04 -3.87
N LEU A 384 16.34 -3.46 -3.43
CA LEU A 384 15.25 -3.84 -4.33
C LEU A 384 14.77 -2.65 -5.16
N THR A 385 14.93 -2.76 -6.47
CA THR A 385 14.40 -1.80 -7.46
C THR A 385 12.88 -1.91 -7.60
N CYS A 386 12.23 -0.87 -8.11
CA CYS A 386 10.83 -0.91 -8.54
C CYS A 386 10.76 -0.80 -10.07
N ASP A 387 10.79 -1.94 -10.73
CA ASP A 387 10.92 -2.09 -12.17
C ASP A 387 9.87 -3.06 -12.75
N PRO A 388 8.56 -2.82 -12.52
CA PRO A 388 7.51 -3.72 -12.94
C PRO A 388 7.40 -3.80 -14.46
N VAL A 389 7.30 -5.05 -14.96
CA VAL A 389 7.18 -5.31 -16.41
C VAL A 389 5.90 -4.69 -16.94
N GLY A 390 6.00 -3.92 -18.03
CA GLY A 390 4.88 -3.22 -18.63
C GLY A 390 4.22 -2.17 -17.74
N GLY A 391 4.87 -1.76 -16.64
CA GLY A 391 4.27 -0.86 -15.65
C GLY A 391 3.15 -1.47 -14.84
N LEU A 392 3.03 -2.81 -14.80
CA LEU A 392 1.95 -3.53 -14.15
C LEU A 392 2.41 -4.15 -12.81
N VAL A 393 1.60 -4.03 -11.77
CA VAL A 393 1.88 -4.62 -10.45
C VAL A 393 1.66 -6.15 -10.49
N GLN A 394 2.38 -6.82 -11.37
CA GLN A 394 2.30 -8.26 -11.63
C GLN A 394 3.66 -8.93 -11.50
N VAL A 395 4.57 -8.67 -12.43
CA VAL A 395 5.91 -9.24 -12.45
C VAL A 395 6.94 -8.13 -12.22
N PRO A 396 7.79 -8.22 -11.18
CA PRO A 396 7.96 -9.32 -10.22
C PRO A 396 7.15 -9.19 -8.92
N CYS A 397 6.21 -8.24 -8.81
CA CYS A 397 5.57 -7.84 -7.56
C CYS A 397 4.89 -9.01 -6.84
N ILE A 398 4.15 -9.86 -7.58
CA ILE A 398 3.40 -10.98 -7.00
C ILE A 398 4.34 -11.95 -6.28
N GLU A 399 5.45 -12.34 -6.93
CA GLU A 399 6.42 -13.28 -6.34
C GLU A 399 7.27 -12.63 -5.24
N ARG A 400 7.61 -11.33 -5.36
CA ARG A 400 8.31 -10.59 -4.30
C ARG A 400 7.53 -10.62 -2.99
N ASN A 401 6.21 -10.51 -3.04
CA ASN A 401 5.37 -10.59 -1.84
C ASN A 401 5.40 -11.99 -1.20
N ALA A 402 5.28 -13.05 -1.99
CA ALA A 402 5.36 -14.42 -1.50
C ALA A 402 6.71 -14.70 -0.81
N ILE A 403 7.82 -14.37 -1.47
CA ILE A 403 9.17 -14.53 -0.91
C ILE A 403 9.39 -13.68 0.34
N ALA A 404 8.93 -12.42 0.34
CA ALA A 404 9.09 -11.53 1.49
C ALA A 404 8.24 -11.98 2.69
N SER A 405 7.08 -12.60 2.47
CA SER A 405 6.28 -13.20 3.55
C SER A 405 7.03 -14.34 4.26
N VAL A 406 7.70 -15.21 3.48
CA VAL A 406 8.56 -16.27 4.03
C VAL A 406 9.77 -15.68 4.74
N LYS A 407 10.42 -14.65 4.18
CA LYS A 407 11.51 -13.92 4.84
C LYS A 407 11.05 -13.34 6.19
N ALA A 408 9.87 -12.73 6.26
CA ALA A 408 9.33 -12.14 7.50
C ALA A 408 9.18 -13.20 8.61
N ILE A 409 8.64 -14.37 8.27
CA ILE A 409 8.50 -15.49 9.21
C ILE A 409 9.88 -15.98 9.68
N ASN A 410 10.83 -16.12 8.76
CA ASN A 410 12.18 -16.54 9.09
C ASN A 410 12.92 -15.49 9.94
N ALA A 411 12.76 -14.19 9.65
CA ALA A 411 13.34 -13.10 10.43
C ALA A 411 12.83 -13.10 11.87
N ALA A 412 11.51 -13.24 12.06
CA ALA A 412 10.91 -13.38 13.38
C ALA A 412 11.46 -14.60 14.13
N GLN A 413 11.56 -15.74 13.44
CA GLN A 413 12.10 -16.99 14.03
C GLN A 413 13.56 -16.85 14.45
N MET A 414 14.39 -16.20 13.63
CA MET A 414 15.81 -15.94 13.95
C MET A 414 15.94 -15.03 15.17
N ALA A 415 15.24 -13.91 15.18
CA ALA A 415 15.28 -12.95 16.29
C ALA A 415 14.82 -13.57 17.62
N LEU A 416 13.77 -14.39 17.60
CA LEU A 416 13.25 -15.08 18.78
C LEU A 416 14.21 -16.16 19.34
N ARG A 417 15.17 -16.63 18.55
CA ARG A 417 16.22 -17.57 19.01
C ARG A 417 17.41 -16.88 19.64
N GLY A 418 17.56 -15.57 19.41
CA GLY A 418 18.57 -14.72 20.05
C GLY A 418 18.06 -14.10 21.34
N ASP A 419 18.88 -13.27 21.94
CA ASP A 419 18.59 -12.48 23.14
C ASP A 419 18.08 -11.05 22.85
N GLY A 420 18.02 -10.68 21.57
CA GLY A 420 17.67 -9.34 21.09
C GLY A 420 18.86 -8.41 20.93
N GLU A 421 20.08 -8.82 21.32
CA GLU A 421 21.29 -8.06 21.03
C GLU A 421 21.75 -8.32 19.59
N HIS A 422 22.00 -7.25 18.82
CA HIS A 422 22.43 -7.34 17.44
C HIS A 422 23.29 -6.13 17.03
N PHE A 423 24.06 -6.27 15.97
CA PHE A 423 25.12 -5.31 15.61
C PHE A 423 24.59 -4.07 14.90
N ILE A 424 23.57 -4.24 14.05
CA ILE A 424 22.96 -3.15 13.27
C ILE A 424 21.53 -2.94 13.77
N SER A 425 21.20 -1.71 14.20
CA SER A 425 19.84 -1.39 14.62
C SER A 425 18.91 -1.13 13.42
N LEU A 426 17.61 -1.28 13.63
CA LEU A 426 16.57 -0.96 12.65
C LEU A 426 16.71 0.49 12.13
N ASP A 427 17.07 1.45 12.98
CA ASP A 427 17.30 2.84 12.57
C ASP A 427 18.42 2.99 11.54
N LYS A 428 19.48 2.19 11.67
CA LYS A 428 20.59 2.19 10.70
C LYS A 428 20.14 1.58 9.36
N VAL A 429 19.35 0.53 9.40
CA VAL A 429 18.81 -0.10 8.19
C VAL A 429 17.82 0.82 7.48
N ILE A 430 16.93 1.49 8.20
CA ILE A 430 16.01 2.49 7.64
C ILE A 430 16.80 3.65 6.99
N ARG A 431 17.87 4.13 7.64
CA ARG A 431 18.75 5.14 7.06
C ARG A 431 19.41 4.64 5.77
N THR A 432 19.93 3.40 5.79
CA THR A 432 20.52 2.78 4.60
C THR A 432 19.51 2.66 3.46
N MET A 433 18.27 2.31 3.75
CA MET A 433 17.18 2.29 2.77
C MET A 433 16.96 3.66 2.14
N ARG A 434 16.94 4.73 2.94
CA ARG A 434 16.83 6.11 2.44
C ARG A 434 18.00 6.49 1.54
N ASP A 435 19.22 6.25 2.01
CA ASP A 435 20.45 6.64 1.31
C ASP A 435 20.61 5.85 0.01
N THR A 436 20.37 4.52 0.03
CA THR A 436 20.34 3.67 -1.17
C THR A 436 19.23 4.10 -2.14
N GLY A 437 18.07 4.50 -1.61
CA GLY A 437 16.98 5.05 -2.42
C GLY A 437 17.37 6.36 -3.12
N ALA A 438 18.10 7.24 -2.43
CA ALA A 438 18.62 8.48 -3.04
C ALA A 438 19.63 8.20 -4.16
N ASP A 439 20.50 7.20 -3.99
CA ASP A 439 21.48 6.79 -4.98
C ASP A 439 20.89 5.99 -6.16
N MET A 440 19.70 5.44 -5.99
CA MET A 440 19.01 4.66 -7.03
C MET A 440 18.64 5.57 -8.21
N GLN A 441 19.02 5.16 -9.43
CA GLN A 441 18.65 5.89 -10.65
C GLN A 441 17.14 5.84 -10.89
N GLU A 442 16.59 6.93 -11.43
CA GLU A 442 15.15 7.09 -11.73
C GLU A 442 14.54 5.94 -12.54
N LYS A 443 15.30 5.34 -13.47
CA LYS A 443 14.84 4.19 -14.27
C LYS A 443 14.47 2.95 -13.46
N TYR A 444 14.86 2.90 -12.18
CA TYR A 444 14.57 1.81 -11.24
C TYR A 444 13.51 2.18 -10.18
N LYS A 445 12.86 3.34 -10.33
CA LYS A 445 11.90 3.90 -9.37
C LYS A 445 10.49 4.02 -9.97
N GLU A 446 9.84 2.88 -10.22
CA GLU A 446 8.44 2.80 -10.69
C GLU A 446 8.20 3.52 -12.06
N THR A 447 9.24 3.57 -12.89
CA THR A 447 9.15 4.17 -14.23
C THR A 447 9.08 3.15 -15.36
N SER A 448 9.38 1.88 -15.07
CA SER A 448 9.51 0.79 -16.07
C SER A 448 10.50 1.08 -17.21
N MET A 449 11.48 1.98 -16.95
CA MET A 449 12.49 2.39 -17.93
C MET A 449 13.82 1.64 -17.77
N GLY A 450 13.89 0.67 -16.86
CA GLY A 450 15.09 -0.12 -16.56
C GLY A 450 14.77 -1.47 -15.90
N GLY A 451 15.81 -2.21 -15.54
CA GLY A 451 15.70 -3.47 -14.82
C GLY A 451 14.93 -4.55 -15.57
N LEU A 452 14.06 -5.27 -14.87
CA LEU A 452 13.24 -6.34 -15.44
C LEU A 452 12.28 -5.80 -16.51
N ALA A 453 11.79 -4.58 -16.38
CA ALA A 453 10.85 -3.99 -17.34
C ALA A 453 11.38 -3.96 -18.77
N VAL A 454 12.67 -3.72 -18.95
CA VAL A 454 13.30 -3.64 -20.28
C VAL A 454 13.97 -4.95 -20.71
N ASN A 455 14.32 -5.83 -19.76
CA ASN A 455 15.00 -7.09 -20.05
C ASN A 455 14.01 -8.27 -20.23
N ALA A 456 12.75 -8.09 -19.87
CA ALA A 456 11.72 -9.12 -20.04
C ALA A 456 11.11 -9.15 -21.48
N ILE A 457 11.39 -8.14 -22.29
CA ILE A 457 10.88 -7.99 -23.64
C ILE A 457 12.00 -8.38 -24.61
N GLU A 458 12.22 -9.67 -24.82
CA GLU A 458 12.90 -10.14 -26.01
C GLU A 458 11.87 -10.25 -27.16
N CYS A 459 12.15 -9.56 -28.25
CA CYS A 459 11.36 -9.56 -29.47
C CYS A 459 11.31 -10.93 -30.15
#